data_1badcd9064554ecdfaaf80f94a78bf4e
#
_entry.id   1badcd9064554ecdfaaf80f94a78bf4e
#
_cell.length_a   1.000
_cell.length_b   1.000
_cell.length_c   1.000
_cell.angle_alpha   90.00
_cell.angle_beta   90.00
_cell.angle_gamma   90.00
#
_symmetry.space_group_name_H-M   'P 1'
#
loop_
_entity.id
_entity.type
_entity.pdbx_description
1 polymer ?
#
loop_
_entity_poly.entity_id
_entity_poly.type
_entity_poly.pdbx_seq_one_letter_code
_entity_poly.pdbx_strand_id
1 'polypeptide(L)'
;MVMRHKNYISFVLFCSGITVLFSCGHKDYSMEVKQIDSLKTQLNQVSLRYQQLDIQRLGAYVDSVNTHLEYVQKNYVGYQREDMAKVLSDYRRIKKLIPDIASAHPKIMEEIKTDLQQLSDLQMALTEHATHDAAGNKITAEYIEKAFLSETKAASDLIKQLDLLMERAPLADSIYHRNYEQVRFWVDSIPSAPPLPVPR
;
A
#
# COMPACT_ATOMS: atom_id res chain seq x y z
N MET A 1 2.84 -7.09 9.50
CA MET A 1 1.83 -6.69 8.51
C MET A 1 0.65 -7.64 8.63
N VAL A 2 -0.46 -7.20 9.21
CA VAL A 2 -1.64 -8.06 9.43
C VAL A 2 -2.41 -8.13 8.12
N MET A 3 -2.38 -9.29 7.46
CA MET A 3 -3.23 -9.54 6.28
C MET A 3 -4.70 -9.55 6.74
N ARG A 4 -5.41 -8.50 6.38
CA ARG A 4 -6.86 -8.45 6.52
C ARG A 4 -7.45 -9.15 5.30
N HIS A 5 -8.05 -10.34 5.49
CA HIS A 5 -8.89 -10.93 4.46
C HIS A 5 -10.08 -10.00 4.22
N LYS A 6 -10.00 -9.20 3.17
CA LYS A 6 -11.15 -8.45 2.65
C LYS A 6 -12.03 -9.44 1.89
N ASN A 7 -13.24 -9.65 2.36
CA ASN A 7 -14.29 -10.27 1.55
C ASN A 7 -14.65 -9.27 0.46
N TYR A 8 -14.13 -9.49 -0.75
CA TYR A 8 -14.43 -8.69 -1.92
C TYR A 8 -15.90 -8.92 -2.31
N ILE A 9 -16.74 -7.93 -2.06
CA ILE A 9 -18.07 -7.87 -2.66
C ILE A 9 -17.87 -7.29 -4.06
N SER A 10 -17.83 -8.17 -5.07
CA SER A 10 -17.69 -7.77 -6.48
C SER A 10 -18.96 -7.08 -6.91
N PHE A 11 -18.92 -5.76 -7.06
CA PHE A 11 -20.06 -4.94 -7.50
C PHE A 11 -19.95 -4.74 -9.02
N VAL A 12 -20.64 -5.57 -9.78
CA VAL A 12 -20.74 -5.41 -11.26
C VAL A 12 -22.14 -4.88 -11.58
N LEU A 13 -22.23 -3.61 -11.97
CA LEU A 13 -23.47 -2.95 -12.36
C LEU A 13 -23.65 -2.99 -13.88
N PHE A 14 -24.72 -3.62 -14.34
CA PHE A 14 -25.15 -3.58 -15.74
C PHE A 14 -26.50 -2.87 -15.83
N CYS A 15 -26.53 -1.66 -16.39
CA CYS A 15 -27.76 -0.89 -16.57
C CYS A 15 -28.51 -1.32 -17.83
N SER A 16 -29.66 -1.99 -17.65
CA SER A 16 -30.69 -2.09 -18.70
C SER A 16 -31.93 -1.33 -18.23
N GLY A 17 -32.29 -0.29 -18.98
CA GLY A 17 -33.35 0.65 -18.63
C GLY A 17 -34.73 -0.01 -18.57
N ILE A 18 -35.44 0.21 -17.46
CA ILE A 18 -36.90 0.18 -17.37
C ILE A 18 -37.30 1.33 -16.48
N THR A 19 -37.94 2.35 -17.07
CA THR A 19 -38.56 3.47 -16.37
C THR A 19 -39.89 3.02 -15.77
N VAL A 20 -39.92 2.86 -14.44
CA VAL A 20 -41.17 2.76 -13.70
C VAL A 20 -41.26 3.95 -12.74
N LEU A 21 -42.17 4.87 -13.05
CA LEU A 21 -42.52 6.02 -12.22
C LEU A 21 -43.21 5.54 -10.94
N PHE A 22 -42.49 5.42 -9.84
CA PHE A 22 -43.05 5.40 -8.49
C PHE A 22 -42.43 6.54 -7.70
N SER A 23 -43.26 7.58 -7.49
CA SER A 23 -43.00 8.65 -6.53
C SER A 23 -43.05 8.08 -5.12
N CYS A 24 -41.90 7.63 -4.61
CA CYS A 24 -41.69 7.44 -3.18
C CYS A 24 -40.42 8.19 -2.83
N GLY A 25 -40.44 9.01 -1.76
CA GLY A 25 -39.41 9.95 -1.39
C GLY A 25 -37.98 9.39 -1.56
N HIS A 26 -37.33 9.76 -2.65
CA HIS A 26 -35.95 9.37 -2.92
C HIS A 26 -35.06 10.08 -1.91
N LYS A 27 -34.28 9.30 -1.17
CA LYS A 27 -33.24 9.85 -0.31
C LYS A 27 -32.26 10.62 -1.20
N ASP A 28 -31.99 11.87 -0.84
CA ASP A 28 -30.98 12.69 -1.53
C ASP A 28 -29.58 12.21 -1.10
N TYR A 29 -28.82 11.69 -2.05
CA TYR A 29 -27.44 11.23 -1.88
C TYR A 29 -26.39 12.20 -2.42
N SER A 30 -26.76 13.45 -2.63
CA SER A 30 -25.85 14.44 -3.23
C SER A 30 -24.57 14.69 -2.42
N MET A 31 -24.63 14.53 -1.10
CA MET A 31 -23.47 14.67 -0.23
C MET A 31 -22.52 13.47 -0.36
N GLU A 32 -23.08 12.26 -0.37
CA GLU A 32 -22.34 11.02 -0.54
C GLU A 32 -21.62 11.00 -1.91
N VAL A 33 -22.31 11.39 -2.97
CA VAL A 33 -21.74 11.50 -4.33
C VAL A 33 -20.57 12.49 -4.35
N LYS A 34 -20.68 13.67 -3.73
CA LYS A 34 -19.58 14.63 -3.62
C LYS A 34 -18.39 14.09 -2.83
N GLN A 35 -18.64 13.35 -1.77
CA GLN A 35 -17.58 12.72 -0.98
C GLN A 35 -16.84 11.64 -1.78
N ILE A 36 -17.57 10.83 -2.56
CA ILE A 36 -16.98 9.84 -3.47
C ILE A 36 -16.11 10.53 -4.53
N ASP A 37 -16.60 11.60 -5.17
CA ASP A 37 -15.83 12.38 -6.15
C ASP A 37 -14.52 12.91 -5.56
N SER A 38 -14.59 13.45 -4.34
CA SER A 38 -13.41 13.93 -3.62
C SER A 38 -12.40 12.80 -3.39
N LEU A 39 -12.86 11.64 -2.91
CA LEU A 39 -11.98 10.48 -2.67
C LEU A 39 -11.38 9.93 -3.96
N LYS A 40 -12.16 9.84 -5.04
CA LYS A 40 -11.65 9.42 -6.38
C LYS A 40 -10.56 10.38 -6.87
N THR A 41 -10.78 11.67 -6.69
CA THR A 41 -9.79 12.70 -7.08
C THR A 41 -8.50 12.55 -6.26
N GLN A 42 -8.60 12.40 -4.94
CA GLN A 42 -7.45 12.22 -4.06
C GLN A 42 -6.70 10.92 -4.36
N LEU A 43 -7.43 9.80 -4.54
CA LEU A 43 -6.82 8.50 -4.85
C LEU A 43 -6.10 8.53 -6.19
N ASN A 44 -6.67 9.17 -7.22
CA ASN A 44 -6.00 9.36 -8.51
C ASN A 44 -4.73 10.20 -8.36
N GLN A 45 -4.78 11.32 -7.61
CA GLN A 45 -3.61 12.19 -7.41
C GLN A 45 -2.47 11.46 -6.68
N VAL A 46 -2.79 10.75 -5.60
CA VAL A 46 -1.76 10.01 -4.85
C VAL A 46 -1.23 8.82 -5.66
N SER A 47 -2.07 8.15 -6.44
CA SER A 47 -1.67 7.07 -7.36
C SER A 47 -0.68 7.56 -8.41
N LEU A 48 -0.93 8.72 -9.04
CA LEU A 48 0.01 9.31 -10.01
C LEU A 48 1.38 9.61 -9.38
N ARG A 49 1.41 10.14 -8.16
CA ARG A 49 2.66 10.35 -7.42
C ARG A 49 3.37 9.04 -7.08
N TYR A 50 2.61 8.04 -6.63
CA TYR A 50 3.15 6.72 -6.32
C TYR A 50 3.79 6.04 -7.53
N GLN A 51 3.19 6.17 -8.72
CA GLN A 51 3.73 5.62 -9.97
C GLN A 51 5.05 6.28 -10.40
N GLN A 52 5.38 7.47 -9.88
CA GLN A 52 6.65 8.16 -10.11
C GLN A 52 7.80 7.63 -9.23
N LEU A 53 7.50 6.81 -8.20
CA LEU A 53 8.54 6.20 -7.38
C LEU A 53 9.32 5.16 -8.18
N ASP A 54 10.62 5.20 -8.06
CA ASP A 54 11.51 4.14 -8.58
C ASP A 54 11.48 2.94 -7.62
N ILE A 55 10.45 2.09 -7.81
CA ILE A 55 10.21 0.91 -6.99
C ILE A 55 11.38 -0.08 -7.06
N GLN A 56 12.01 -0.21 -8.23
CA GLN A 56 13.15 -1.11 -8.40
C GLN A 56 14.35 -0.65 -7.57
N ARG A 57 14.67 0.64 -7.61
CA ARG A 57 15.74 1.24 -6.82
C ARG A 57 15.48 1.09 -5.32
N LEU A 58 14.26 1.41 -4.88
CA LEU A 58 13.87 1.26 -3.47
C LEU A 58 13.93 -0.20 -3.01
N GLY A 59 13.53 -1.15 -3.85
CA GLY A 59 13.67 -2.59 -3.61
C GLY A 59 15.13 -2.99 -3.46
N ALA A 60 16.00 -2.54 -4.37
CA ALA A 60 17.43 -2.81 -4.31
C ALA A 60 18.09 -2.28 -3.02
N TYR A 61 17.59 -1.16 -2.46
CA TYR A 61 18.06 -0.68 -1.14
C TYR A 61 17.72 -1.68 -0.03
N VAL A 62 16.49 -2.21 -0.01
CA VAL A 62 16.08 -3.21 0.99
C VAL A 62 16.91 -4.48 0.88
N ASP A 63 17.15 -4.95 -0.34
CA ASP A 63 17.98 -6.14 -0.59
C ASP A 63 19.44 -5.93 -0.16
N SER A 64 20.02 -4.77 -0.48
CA SER A 64 21.36 -4.42 -0.03
C SER A 64 21.46 -4.35 1.50
N VAL A 65 20.45 -3.74 2.15
CA VAL A 65 20.37 -3.67 3.62
C VAL A 65 20.30 -5.06 4.23
N ASN A 66 19.46 -5.95 3.69
CA ASN A 66 19.34 -7.31 4.16
C ASN A 66 20.67 -8.05 4.05
N THR A 67 21.26 -8.05 2.85
CA THR A 67 22.52 -8.74 2.56
C THR A 67 23.65 -8.26 3.46
N HIS A 68 23.82 -6.94 3.59
CA HIS A 68 24.90 -6.37 4.39
C HIS A 68 24.71 -6.65 5.90
N LEU A 69 23.48 -6.50 6.43
CA LEU A 69 23.22 -6.75 7.84
C LEU A 69 23.38 -8.23 8.19
N GLU A 70 22.93 -9.14 7.34
CA GLU A 70 23.12 -10.59 7.51
C GLU A 70 24.61 -10.96 7.47
N TYR A 71 25.36 -10.40 6.52
CA TYR A 71 26.81 -10.63 6.42
C TYR A 71 27.54 -10.18 7.69
N VAL A 72 27.28 -8.94 8.15
CA VAL A 72 27.88 -8.42 9.37
C VAL A 72 27.48 -9.27 10.58
N GLN A 73 26.22 -9.62 10.73
CA GLN A 73 25.74 -10.44 11.84
C GLN A 73 26.39 -11.83 11.88
N LYS A 74 26.63 -12.44 10.71
CA LYS A 74 27.19 -13.80 10.60
C LYS A 74 28.70 -13.81 10.79
N ASN A 75 29.43 -12.80 10.30
CA ASN A 75 30.87 -12.87 10.14
C ASN A 75 31.65 -11.97 11.13
N TYR A 76 30.97 -10.98 11.74
CA TYR A 76 31.64 -10.11 12.68
C TYR A 76 31.81 -10.77 14.03
N VAL A 77 33.05 -11.14 14.36
CA VAL A 77 33.44 -11.72 15.64
C VAL A 77 34.17 -10.63 16.44
N GLY A 78 33.48 -9.97 17.37
CA GLY A 78 34.08 -8.95 18.20
C GLY A 78 33.06 -8.01 18.81
N TYR A 79 33.57 -7.08 19.64
CA TYR A 79 32.73 -6.04 20.24
C TYR A 79 32.40 -4.98 19.17
N GLN A 80 31.13 -4.79 18.85
CA GLN A 80 30.72 -3.73 17.94
C GLN A 80 31.10 -2.37 18.53
N ARG A 81 31.89 -1.60 17.79
CA ARG A 81 32.18 -0.22 18.16
C ARG A 81 30.87 0.58 18.15
N GLU A 82 30.75 1.56 19.03
CA GLU A 82 29.54 2.37 19.15
C GLU A 82 29.15 3.08 17.85
N ASP A 83 30.14 3.60 17.10
CA ASP A 83 29.95 4.22 15.79
C ASP A 83 29.36 3.24 14.76
N MET A 84 29.88 2.01 14.72
CA MET A 84 29.38 0.95 13.85
C MET A 84 27.92 0.58 14.21
N ALA A 85 27.64 0.37 15.49
CA ALA A 85 26.29 0.04 15.96
C ALA A 85 25.27 1.12 15.58
N LYS A 86 25.65 2.40 15.70
CA LYS A 86 24.79 3.53 15.33
C LYS A 86 24.49 3.55 13.83
N VAL A 87 25.50 3.43 12.99
CA VAL A 87 25.34 3.42 11.53
C VAL A 87 24.51 2.21 11.06
N LEU A 88 24.78 1.00 11.57
CA LEU A 88 24.01 -0.19 11.23
C LEU A 88 22.55 -0.09 11.69
N SER A 89 22.32 0.52 12.87
CA SER A 89 20.96 0.78 13.36
C SER A 89 20.20 1.74 12.45
N ASP A 90 20.84 2.83 12.01
CA ASP A 90 20.25 3.78 11.08
C ASP A 90 20.00 3.14 9.71
N TYR A 91 20.96 2.41 9.18
CA TYR A 91 20.83 1.66 7.93
C TYR A 91 19.69 0.64 7.97
N ARG A 92 19.50 -0.06 9.09
CA ARG A 92 18.37 -0.99 9.32
C ARG A 92 17.01 -0.31 9.27
N ARG A 93 16.91 0.99 9.57
CA ARG A 93 15.63 1.75 9.53
C ARG A 93 14.99 1.73 8.14
N ILE A 94 15.79 1.61 7.06
CA ILE A 94 15.28 1.51 5.69
C ILE A 94 14.22 0.40 5.58
N LYS A 95 14.45 -0.76 6.18
CA LYS A 95 13.49 -1.89 6.18
C LYS A 95 12.15 -1.55 6.85
N LYS A 96 12.13 -0.60 7.78
CA LYS A 96 10.89 -0.13 8.42
C LYS A 96 10.20 0.97 7.63
N LEU A 97 10.97 1.76 6.90
CA LEU A 97 10.44 2.86 6.10
C LEU A 97 9.75 2.34 4.84
N ILE A 98 10.38 1.40 4.14
CA ILE A 98 9.91 0.85 2.85
C ILE A 98 9.92 -0.68 2.86
N PRO A 99 9.16 -1.36 3.76
CA PRO A 99 9.20 -2.81 3.86
C PRO A 99 8.64 -3.45 2.59
N ASP A 100 9.41 -4.40 2.02
CA ASP A 100 9.01 -5.24 0.88
C ASP A 100 8.30 -4.50 -0.27
N ILE A 101 8.71 -3.27 -0.53
CA ILE A 101 8.04 -2.38 -1.50
C ILE A 101 7.93 -3.03 -2.89
N ALA A 102 8.96 -3.76 -3.32
CA ALA A 102 8.98 -4.41 -4.63
C ALA A 102 7.91 -5.52 -4.73
N SER A 103 7.77 -6.35 -3.70
CA SER A 103 6.76 -7.41 -3.66
C SER A 103 5.34 -6.89 -3.40
N ALA A 104 5.21 -5.75 -2.71
CA ALA A 104 3.92 -5.12 -2.43
C ALA A 104 3.36 -4.34 -3.62
N HIS A 105 4.22 -3.83 -4.50
CA HIS A 105 3.83 -2.94 -5.61
C HIS A 105 2.69 -3.49 -6.50
N PRO A 106 2.73 -4.74 -7.00
CA PRO A 106 1.65 -5.25 -7.84
C PRO A 106 0.29 -5.27 -7.12
N LYS A 107 0.30 -5.59 -5.82
CA LYS A 107 -0.91 -5.62 -4.98
C LYS A 107 -1.46 -4.22 -4.74
N ILE A 108 -0.58 -3.25 -4.50
CA ILE A 108 -0.97 -1.84 -4.33
C ILE A 108 -1.61 -1.32 -5.62
N MET A 109 -1.03 -1.60 -6.79
CA MET A 109 -1.61 -1.18 -8.07
C MET A 109 -2.98 -1.81 -8.33
N GLU A 110 -3.17 -3.08 -8.00
CA GLU A 110 -4.47 -3.73 -8.11
C GLU A 110 -5.48 -3.18 -7.10
N GLU A 111 -5.06 -2.87 -5.87
CA GLU A 111 -5.92 -2.25 -4.85
C GLU A 111 -6.38 -0.85 -5.28
N ILE A 112 -5.50 -0.01 -5.83
CA ILE A 112 -5.85 1.30 -6.40
C ILE A 112 -6.94 1.15 -7.47
N LYS A 113 -6.73 0.24 -8.42
CA LYS A 113 -7.68 0.00 -9.50
C LYS A 113 -9.04 -0.47 -8.98
N THR A 114 -9.02 -1.39 -8.04
CA THR A 114 -10.23 -1.97 -7.43
C THR A 114 -11.01 -0.90 -6.66
N ASP A 115 -10.35 -0.10 -5.82
CA ASP A 115 -11.02 0.93 -5.02
C ASP A 115 -11.60 2.04 -5.92
N LEU A 116 -10.89 2.45 -6.99
CA LEU A 116 -11.43 3.41 -7.97
C LEU A 116 -12.67 2.87 -8.69
N GLN A 117 -12.69 1.58 -9.05
CA GLN A 117 -13.82 0.95 -9.69
C GLN A 117 -15.02 0.87 -8.72
N GLN A 118 -14.80 0.41 -7.49
CA GLN A 118 -15.83 0.29 -6.46
C GLN A 118 -16.46 1.65 -6.12
N LEU A 119 -15.64 2.70 -5.97
CA LEU A 119 -16.15 4.06 -5.79
C LEU A 119 -16.98 4.54 -6.99
N SER A 120 -16.56 4.21 -8.22
CA SER A 120 -17.31 4.58 -9.44
C SER A 120 -18.65 3.86 -9.53
N ASP A 121 -18.66 2.56 -9.23
CA ASP A 121 -19.89 1.74 -9.25
C ASP A 121 -20.88 2.21 -8.18
N LEU A 122 -20.37 2.52 -6.98
CA LEU A 122 -21.18 3.07 -5.90
C LEU A 122 -21.76 4.45 -6.27
N GLN A 123 -20.95 5.33 -6.86
CA GLN A 123 -21.38 6.65 -7.33
C GLN A 123 -22.51 6.52 -8.37
N MET A 124 -22.35 5.60 -9.33
CA MET A 124 -23.36 5.33 -10.35
C MET A 124 -24.65 4.83 -9.70
N ALA A 125 -24.57 3.89 -8.75
CA ALA A 125 -25.74 3.36 -8.04
C ALA A 125 -26.51 4.45 -7.28
N LEU A 126 -25.79 5.40 -6.65
CA LEU A 126 -26.39 6.53 -5.95
C LEU A 126 -27.04 7.54 -6.89
N THR A 127 -26.38 7.84 -8.02
CA THR A 127 -26.82 8.84 -8.99
C THR A 127 -28.04 8.33 -9.78
N GLU A 128 -28.05 7.05 -10.15
CA GLU A 128 -29.11 6.44 -10.95
C GLU A 128 -30.24 5.87 -10.08
N HIS A 129 -30.16 5.97 -8.76
CA HIS A 129 -31.09 5.39 -7.80
C HIS A 129 -31.34 3.89 -8.10
N ALA A 130 -30.26 3.15 -8.31
CA ALA A 130 -30.32 1.74 -8.66
C ALA A 130 -31.08 0.94 -7.62
N THR A 131 -32.02 0.11 -8.07
CA THR A 131 -32.87 -0.71 -7.19
C THR A 131 -32.40 -2.15 -7.06
N HIS A 132 -31.55 -2.60 -7.98
CA HIS A 132 -30.96 -3.95 -8.00
C HIS A 132 -29.48 -3.88 -8.40
N ASP A 133 -28.70 -4.81 -7.84
CA ASP A 133 -27.31 -5.02 -8.25
C ASP A 133 -27.22 -5.88 -9.52
N ALA A 134 -26.01 -6.11 -10.02
CA ALA A 134 -25.79 -6.93 -11.23
C ALA A 134 -26.18 -8.40 -11.07
N ALA A 135 -26.27 -8.90 -9.84
CA ALA A 135 -26.74 -10.26 -9.56
C ALA A 135 -28.28 -10.32 -9.41
N GLY A 136 -28.97 -9.18 -9.54
CA GLY A 136 -30.43 -9.08 -9.40
C GLY A 136 -30.90 -8.96 -7.94
N ASN A 137 -30.01 -8.76 -6.98
CA ASN A 137 -30.38 -8.56 -5.57
C ASN A 137 -30.88 -7.14 -5.36
N LYS A 138 -31.92 -7.01 -4.53
CA LYS A 138 -32.48 -5.69 -4.22
C LYS A 138 -31.49 -4.83 -3.44
N ILE A 139 -31.22 -3.63 -3.94
CA ILE A 139 -30.43 -2.61 -3.25
C ILE A 139 -31.33 -1.90 -2.25
N THR A 140 -31.03 -2.06 -0.97
CA THR A 140 -31.74 -1.38 0.13
C THR A 140 -30.94 -0.16 0.59
N ALA A 141 -31.58 0.78 1.30
CA ALA A 141 -30.90 1.93 1.89
C ALA A 141 -29.78 1.48 2.87
N GLU A 142 -30.01 0.42 3.63
CA GLU A 142 -29.02 -0.17 4.54
C GLU A 142 -27.80 -0.73 3.76
N TYR A 143 -28.06 -1.40 2.64
CA TYR A 143 -27.00 -1.89 1.75
C TYR A 143 -26.11 -0.74 1.23
N ILE A 144 -26.76 0.34 0.74
CA ILE A 144 -26.05 1.54 0.27
C ILE A 144 -25.20 2.16 1.37
N GLU A 145 -25.78 2.35 2.57
CA GLU A 145 -25.04 2.93 3.69
C GLU A 145 -23.82 2.09 4.08
N LYS A 146 -23.99 0.78 4.16
CA LYS A 146 -22.90 -0.14 4.45
C LYS A 146 -21.82 -0.12 3.37
N ALA A 147 -22.20 -0.16 2.08
CA ALA A 147 -21.28 -0.08 0.97
C ALA A 147 -20.53 1.26 0.98
N PHE A 148 -21.24 2.37 1.18
CA PHE A 148 -20.63 3.71 1.27
C PHE A 148 -19.57 3.79 2.38
N LEU A 149 -19.89 3.34 3.60
CA LEU A 149 -18.95 3.33 4.72
C LEU A 149 -17.74 2.43 4.45
N SER A 150 -17.97 1.26 3.83
CA SER A 150 -16.91 0.31 3.51
C SER A 150 -15.94 0.86 2.46
N GLU A 151 -16.48 1.31 1.32
CA GLU A 151 -15.68 1.73 0.17
C GLU A 151 -14.97 3.07 0.44
N THR A 152 -15.64 4.03 1.07
CA THR A 152 -15.00 5.31 1.43
C THR A 152 -13.89 5.12 2.47
N LYS A 153 -14.09 4.19 3.42
CA LYS A 153 -13.04 3.83 4.38
C LYS A 153 -11.86 3.15 3.71
N ALA A 154 -12.11 2.19 2.81
CA ALA A 154 -11.04 1.47 2.10
C ALA A 154 -10.17 2.45 1.30
N ALA A 155 -10.79 3.29 0.48
CA ALA A 155 -10.08 4.30 -0.31
C ALA A 155 -9.31 5.32 0.57
N SER A 156 -9.92 5.78 1.68
CA SER A 156 -9.24 6.69 2.62
C SER A 156 -8.04 6.03 3.29
N ASP A 157 -8.14 4.76 3.67
CA ASP A 157 -7.03 4.03 4.28
C ASP A 157 -5.90 3.79 3.27
N LEU A 158 -6.23 3.48 2.00
CA LEU A 158 -5.27 3.34 0.91
C LEU A 158 -4.54 4.66 0.61
N ILE A 159 -5.26 5.78 0.51
CA ILE A 159 -4.68 7.12 0.34
C ILE A 159 -3.64 7.39 1.42
N LYS A 160 -3.99 7.17 2.70
CA LYS A 160 -3.07 7.36 3.84
C LYS A 160 -1.83 6.47 3.75
N GLN A 161 -2.00 5.21 3.32
CA GLN A 161 -0.87 4.29 3.15
C GLN A 161 0.08 4.77 2.05
N LEU A 162 -0.46 5.23 0.92
CA LEU A 162 0.32 5.77 -0.18
C LEU A 162 1.03 7.07 0.21
N ASP A 163 0.35 8.01 0.85
CA ASP A 163 0.96 9.26 1.33
C ASP A 163 2.12 8.97 2.29
N LEU A 164 1.92 8.05 3.25
CA LEU A 164 2.97 7.66 4.18
C LEU A 164 4.18 7.04 3.47
N LEU A 165 3.95 6.25 2.42
CA LEU A 165 5.03 5.69 1.61
C LEU A 165 5.79 6.77 0.84
N MET A 166 5.08 7.75 0.29
CA MET A 166 5.66 8.91 -0.41
C MET A 166 6.53 9.76 0.52
N GLU A 167 6.15 9.92 1.79
CA GLU A 167 6.97 10.61 2.80
C GLU A 167 8.22 9.79 3.18
N ARG A 168 8.10 8.48 3.24
CA ARG A 168 9.17 7.59 3.70
C ARG A 168 10.22 7.27 2.64
N ALA A 169 9.84 7.23 1.37
CA ALA A 169 10.75 6.88 0.29
C ALA A 169 11.97 7.83 0.18
N PRO A 170 11.82 9.18 0.20
CA PRO A 170 12.96 10.10 0.21
C PRO A 170 13.85 9.95 1.46
N LEU A 171 13.23 9.65 2.61
CA LEU A 171 13.99 9.42 3.84
C LEU A 171 14.83 8.14 3.75
N ALA A 172 14.27 7.07 3.20
CA ALA A 172 15.00 5.82 2.95
C ALA A 172 16.17 6.04 1.99
N ASP A 173 15.94 6.79 0.90
CA ASP A 173 16.96 7.18 -0.07
C ASP A 173 18.11 7.95 0.61
N SER A 174 17.80 8.97 1.40
CA SER A 174 18.78 9.75 2.15
C SER A 174 19.60 8.89 3.14
N ILE A 175 18.94 7.99 3.89
CA ILE A 175 19.62 7.11 4.83
C ILE A 175 20.53 6.14 4.08
N TYR A 176 20.08 5.60 2.95
CA TYR A 176 20.85 4.68 2.13
C TYR A 176 22.15 5.33 1.65
N HIS A 177 22.06 6.46 0.97
CA HIS A 177 23.23 7.15 0.44
C HIS A 177 24.21 7.63 1.52
N ARG A 178 23.72 8.04 2.68
CA ARG A 178 24.59 8.45 3.77
C ARG A 178 25.40 7.31 4.38
N ASN A 179 24.85 6.10 4.44
CA ASN A 179 25.44 5.00 5.19
C ASN A 179 26.07 3.91 4.30
N TYR A 180 25.66 3.82 3.04
CA TYR A 180 25.98 2.70 2.15
C TYR A 180 27.49 2.44 2.02
N GLU A 181 28.28 3.48 1.69
CA GLU A 181 29.72 3.31 1.47
C GLU A 181 30.45 2.86 2.74
N GLN A 182 30.04 3.38 3.90
CA GLN A 182 30.64 2.98 5.16
C GLN A 182 30.28 1.54 5.54
N VAL A 183 29.03 1.14 5.34
CA VAL A 183 28.57 -0.24 5.61
C VAL A 183 29.25 -1.20 4.63
N ARG A 184 29.32 -0.86 3.36
CA ARG A 184 30.04 -1.64 2.34
C ARG A 184 31.50 -1.83 2.69
N PHE A 185 32.19 -0.75 3.09
CA PHE A 185 33.58 -0.83 3.53
C PHE A 185 33.76 -1.85 4.69
N TRP A 186 32.84 -1.87 5.66
CA TRP A 186 32.92 -2.86 6.74
C TRP A 186 32.65 -4.28 6.25
N VAL A 187 31.67 -4.47 5.38
CA VAL A 187 31.38 -5.78 4.78
C VAL A 187 32.61 -6.31 4.04
N ASP A 188 33.25 -5.48 3.23
CA ASP A 188 34.44 -5.85 2.47
C ASP A 188 35.68 -6.10 3.38
N SER A 189 35.72 -5.49 4.56
CA SER A 189 36.83 -5.61 5.53
C SER A 189 36.66 -6.78 6.52
N ILE A 190 35.46 -7.33 6.68
CA ILE A 190 35.21 -8.46 7.57
C ILE A 190 35.56 -9.77 6.85
N PRO A 191 36.55 -10.56 7.32
CA PRO A 191 36.83 -11.87 6.75
C PRO A 191 35.62 -12.80 6.84
N SER A 192 35.37 -13.59 5.81
CA SER A 192 34.37 -14.64 5.88
C SER A 192 34.70 -15.60 7.02
N ALA A 193 33.72 -15.91 7.88
CA ALA A 193 33.93 -16.87 8.95
C ALA A 193 34.41 -18.21 8.37
N PRO A 194 35.43 -18.84 8.94
CA PRO A 194 35.86 -20.16 8.51
C PRO A 194 34.70 -21.15 8.66
N PRO A 195 34.57 -22.16 7.77
CA PRO A 195 33.54 -23.17 7.89
C PRO A 195 33.64 -23.84 9.28
N LEU A 196 32.48 -24.00 9.95
CA LEU A 196 32.43 -24.70 11.22
C LEU A 196 33.04 -26.10 11.06
N PRO A 197 33.87 -26.54 12.02
CA PRO A 197 34.42 -27.88 11.96
C PRO A 197 33.27 -28.89 11.95
N VAL A 198 33.28 -29.76 10.94
CA VAL A 198 32.28 -30.86 10.85
C VAL A 198 32.43 -31.73 12.09
N PRO A 199 31.37 -31.96 12.90
CA PRO A 199 31.45 -32.90 14.03
C PRO A 199 31.84 -34.24 13.49
N ARG A 200 32.90 -34.84 14.06
CA ARG A 200 33.33 -36.22 13.78
C ARG A 200 32.44 -37.20 14.46
#